data_8ea07a341d8bd5a477f08ad0c3358358
#
_entry.id   8ea07a341d8bd5a477f08ad0c3358358
#
_cell.length_a   1.000
_cell.length_b   1.000
_cell.length_c   1.000
_cell.angle_alpha   90.00
_cell.angle_beta   90.00
_cell.angle_gamma   90.00
#
_symmetry.space_group_name_H-M   'P 1'
#
loop_
_entity.id
_entity.type
_entity.pdbx_description
1 polymer ?
#
loop_
_entity_poly.entity_id
_entity_poly.type
_entity_poly.pdbx_seq_one_letter_code
_entity_poly.pdbx_strand_id
1 'polypeptide(L)'
;MKPAEAEAVPNLAIDPFDKVFLGDPYAYHDMIREAGPVVWLDSVGAFAMARYEEVKDSLRDHETFCSSRGVGTLDFAKETPFRPPSLLLEADPPLHDRTRSMMNRIVSLKALKELRPRWQAKAEELVDRLVERRRFDAVKDLSEIFPMMIFPDTIGLRDDGREHLLDYATIVFNAFGPDNDVLREGNEGKEAAIEWVAEACKRDNLKEGGWGMAVFEAADRGECTHEEAERLVRSFLSAGVDTTVNGIGHMVLALAGHPEEYQKLRSNPSLVRRAFEESLRWDSTVQTFFRTTTKRVE
;
A
#
# COMPACT_ATOMS: atom_id res chain seq x y z
N MET A 1 4.48 -7.63 -26.67
CA MET A 1 4.98 -7.01 -27.93
C MET A 1 4.39 -5.61 -28.04
N LYS A 2 5.23 -4.60 -28.27
CA LYS A 2 4.81 -3.21 -28.44
C LYS A 2 3.80 -3.10 -29.59
N PRO A 3 2.66 -2.40 -29.41
CA PRO A 3 1.69 -2.18 -30.49
C PRO A 3 2.34 -1.43 -31.66
N ALA A 4 2.07 -1.84 -32.87
CA ALA A 4 2.62 -1.19 -34.08
C ALA A 4 2.30 0.31 -34.17
N GLU A 5 1.14 0.70 -33.66
CA GLU A 5 0.66 2.09 -33.60
C GLU A 5 1.48 2.97 -32.65
N ALA A 6 2.30 2.38 -31.79
CA ALA A 6 3.15 3.08 -30.81
C ALA A 6 4.64 3.10 -31.23
N GLU A 7 4.97 2.90 -32.51
CA GLU A 7 6.37 2.88 -32.99
C GLU A 7 7.18 4.12 -32.56
N ALA A 8 6.55 5.29 -32.53
CA ALA A 8 7.19 6.55 -32.14
C ALA A 8 7.49 6.68 -30.63
N VAL A 9 6.89 5.84 -29.78
CA VAL A 9 7.14 5.87 -28.33
C VAL A 9 8.53 5.26 -28.05
N PRO A 10 9.40 5.93 -27.27
CA PRO A 10 10.70 5.39 -26.90
C PRO A 10 10.61 4.03 -26.23
N ASN A 11 11.54 3.13 -26.55
CA ASN A 11 11.62 1.80 -26.00
C ASN A 11 12.78 1.70 -25.01
N LEU A 12 12.53 1.20 -23.80
CA LEU A 12 13.53 1.04 -22.77
C LEU A 12 13.62 -0.44 -22.33
N ALA A 13 14.85 -0.94 -22.29
CA ALA A 13 15.16 -2.28 -21.78
C ALA A 13 15.36 -2.23 -20.25
N ILE A 14 14.36 -1.72 -19.53
CA ILE A 14 14.35 -1.65 -18.08
C ILE A 14 13.32 -2.64 -17.57
N ASP A 15 13.67 -3.45 -16.57
CA ASP A 15 12.74 -4.27 -15.82
C ASP A 15 12.53 -3.68 -14.42
N PRO A 16 11.37 -3.03 -14.14
CA PRO A 16 11.11 -2.43 -12.84
C PRO A 16 10.85 -3.47 -11.73
N PHE A 17 10.86 -4.75 -12.06
CA PHE A 17 10.61 -5.85 -11.13
C PHE A 17 11.83 -6.77 -10.93
N ASP A 18 12.97 -6.44 -11.51
CA ASP A 18 14.20 -7.17 -11.22
C ASP A 18 14.86 -6.70 -9.91
N LYS A 19 15.69 -7.57 -9.31
CA LYS A 19 16.36 -7.28 -8.03
C LYS A 19 17.32 -6.09 -8.10
N VAL A 20 17.89 -5.78 -9.26
CA VAL A 20 18.83 -4.66 -9.43
C VAL A 20 18.07 -3.35 -9.42
N PHE A 21 16.98 -3.27 -10.19
CA PHE A 21 16.10 -2.09 -10.19
C PHE A 21 15.49 -1.86 -8.80
N LEU A 22 14.94 -2.91 -8.16
CA LEU A 22 14.33 -2.81 -6.83
C LEU A 22 15.34 -2.42 -5.74
N GLY A 23 16.62 -2.73 -5.93
CA GLY A 23 17.70 -2.33 -5.01
C GLY A 23 17.99 -0.83 -5.01
N ASP A 24 17.86 -0.15 -6.16
CA ASP A 24 17.99 1.30 -6.31
C ASP A 24 17.18 1.78 -7.53
N PRO A 25 15.87 1.97 -7.38
CA PRO A 25 15.01 2.40 -8.49
C PRO A 25 15.30 3.84 -8.93
N TYR A 26 15.81 4.68 -8.04
CA TYR A 26 16.08 6.09 -8.31
C TYR A 26 17.17 6.30 -9.36
N ALA A 27 18.13 5.38 -9.46
CA ALA A 27 19.14 5.38 -10.53
C ALA A 27 18.56 5.33 -11.96
N TYR A 28 17.33 4.81 -12.11
CA TYR A 28 16.66 4.65 -13.39
C TYR A 28 15.61 5.73 -13.70
N HIS A 29 15.15 6.46 -12.69
CA HIS A 29 14.02 7.38 -12.85
C HIS A 29 14.33 8.53 -13.83
N ASP A 30 15.55 9.06 -13.81
CA ASP A 30 15.95 10.12 -14.74
C ASP A 30 15.92 9.60 -16.19
N MET A 31 16.41 8.40 -16.43
CA MET A 31 16.41 7.78 -17.76
C MET A 31 14.98 7.63 -18.30
N ILE A 32 14.04 7.20 -17.46
CA ILE A 32 12.63 7.05 -17.87
C ILE A 32 12.01 8.42 -18.16
N ARG A 33 12.23 9.43 -17.30
CA ARG A 33 11.70 10.79 -17.47
C ARG A 33 12.24 11.49 -18.72
N GLU A 34 13.55 11.36 -18.97
CA GLU A 34 14.21 12.02 -20.11
C GLU A 34 13.88 11.38 -21.44
N ALA A 35 13.60 10.07 -21.47
CA ALA A 35 13.22 9.37 -22.69
C ALA A 35 11.92 9.86 -23.30
N GLY A 36 10.95 10.32 -22.48
CA GLY A 36 9.69 10.88 -22.99
C GLY A 36 8.58 10.95 -21.93
N PRO A 37 7.45 11.56 -22.27
CA PRO A 37 6.27 11.59 -21.42
C PRO A 37 5.68 10.19 -21.20
N VAL A 38 5.80 9.33 -22.22
CA VAL A 38 5.41 7.92 -22.22
C VAL A 38 6.54 7.12 -22.84
N VAL A 39 6.90 6.00 -22.24
CA VAL A 39 7.89 5.05 -22.73
C VAL A 39 7.30 3.65 -22.75
N TRP A 40 7.85 2.77 -23.58
CA TRP A 40 7.51 1.36 -23.59
C TRP A 40 8.57 0.55 -22.85
N LEU A 41 8.15 -0.29 -21.91
CA LEU A 41 9.03 -1.22 -21.18
C LEU A 41 8.85 -2.63 -21.77
N ASP A 42 9.85 -3.12 -22.47
CA ASP A 42 9.80 -4.43 -23.15
C ASP A 42 9.64 -5.59 -22.18
N SER A 43 10.32 -5.52 -21.02
CA SER A 43 10.29 -6.56 -19.99
C SER A 43 8.89 -6.82 -19.44
N VAL A 44 8.11 -5.75 -19.28
CA VAL A 44 6.77 -5.79 -18.69
C VAL A 44 5.68 -5.85 -19.76
N GLY A 45 6.00 -5.46 -21.00
CA GLY A 45 5.02 -5.35 -22.06
C GLY A 45 3.97 -4.26 -21.82
N ALA A 46 4.37 -3.15 -21.22
CA ALA A 46 3.48 -2.05 -20.82
C ALA A 46 4.11 -0.67 -21.11
N PHE A 47 3.26 0.34 -21.25
CA PHE A 47 3.68 1.73 -21.26
C PHE A 47 3.96 2.19 -19.83
N ALA A 48 4.95 3.06 -19.66
CA ALA A 48 5.30 3.68 -18.39
C ALA A 48 5.33 5.20 -18.51
N MET A 49 4.90 5.87 -17.45
CA MET A 49 4.94 7.32 -17.25
C MET A 49 5.69 7.60 -15.96
N ALA A 50 6.68 8.51 -16.00
CA ALA A 50 7.47 8.88 -14.82
C ALA A 50 7.52 10.40 -14.60
N ARG A 51 6.87 11.20 -15.43
CA ARG A 51 6.75 12.64 -15.23
C ARG A 51 5.52 12.98 -14.42
N TYR A 52 5.64 14.01 -13.60
CA TYR A 52 4.62 14.38 -12.61
C TYR A 52 3.25 14.66 -13.21
N GLU A 53 3.18 15.46 -14.30
CA GLU A 53 1.88 15.87 -14.87
C GLU A 53 1.18 14.66 -15.53
N GLU A 54 1.90 13.85 -16.31
CA GLU A 54 1.35 12.66 -16.96
C GLU A 54 0.84 11.64 -15.94
N VAL A 55 1.61 11.38 -14.87
CA VAL A 55 1.20 10.49 -13.79
C VAL A 55 -0.03 11.04 -13.05
N LYS A 56 -0.01 12.31 -12.71
CA LYS A 56 -1.12 12.98 -12.01
C LYS A 56 -2.42 12.94 -12.83
N ASP A 57 -2.31 13.25 -14.12
CA ASP A 57 -3.47 13.31 -14.99
C ASP A 57 -4.04 11.92 -15.28
N SER A 58 -3.17 10.92 -15.50
CA SER A 58 -3.59 9.51 -15.65
C SER A 58 -4.25 8.95 -14.39
N LEU A 59 -3.77 9.32 -13.19
CA LEU A 59 -4.38 8.88 -11.93
C LEU A 59 -5.74 9.56 -11.64
N ARG A 60 -6.04 10.69 -12.28
CA ARG A 60 -7.32 11.41 -12.13
C ARG A 60 -8.37 11.00 -13.15
N ASP A 61 -7.94 10.59 -14.34
CA ASP A 61 -8.82 10.19 -15.43
C ASP A 61 -9.18 8.71 -15.34
N HIS A 62 -10.05 8.35 -14.39
CA HIS A 62 -10.53 6.99 -14.20
C HIS A 62 -11.38 6.46 -15.37
N GLU A 63 -11.96 7.34 -16.18
CA GLU A 63 -12.71 6.94 -17.38
C GLU A 63 -11.80 6.38 -18.47
N THR A 64 -10.60 6.92 -18.58
CA THR A 64 -9.58 6.46 -19.54
C THR A 64 -8.66 5.41 -18.93
N PHE A 65 -8.21 5.61 -17.70
CA PHE A 65 -7.22 4.78 -17.00
C PHE A 65 -7.86 4.07 -15.80
N CYS A 66 -8.59 2.99 -16.04
CA CYS A 66 -9.39 2.32 -15.03
C CYS A 66 -8.54 1.50 -14.05
N SER A 67 -9.01 1.41 -12.80
CA SER A 67 -8.46 0.58 -11.73
C SER A 67 -9.11 -0.80 -11.66
N SER A 68 -10.36 -0.93 -12.13
CA SER A 68 -11.17 -2.14 -11.98
C SER A 68 -10.63 -3.36 -12.73
N ARG A 69 -9.71 -3.16 -13.68
CA ARG A 69 -9.03 -4.24 -14.38
C ARG A 69 -7.72 -4.68 -13.73
N GLY A 70 -7.43 -4.20 -12.52
CA GLY A 70 -6.22 -4.46 -11.79
C GLY A 70 -5.29 -3.25 -11.73
N VAL A 71 -4.48 -3.19 -10.68
CA VAL A 71 -3.50 -2.12 -10.43
C VAL A 71 -2.06 -2.63 -10.41
N GLY A 72 -1.86 -3.89 -10.73
CA GLY A 72 -0.59 -4.56 -10.98
C GLY A 72 -0.47 -4.99 -12.43
N THR A 73 0.41 -5.94 -12.70
CA THR A 73 0.65 -6.48 -14.05
C THR A 73 -0.48 -7.35 -14.59
N LEU A 74 -1.33 -7.91 -13.70
CA LEU A 74 -2.48 -8.74 -14.06
C LEU A 74 -3.65 -7.90 -14.57
N ASP A 75 -4.22 -8.30 -15.71
CA ASP A 75 -5.47 -7.77 -16.23
C ASP A 75 -6.63 -8.69 -15.83
N PHE A 76 -7.44 -8.28 -14.88
CA PHE A 76 -8.57 -9.07 -14.32
C PHE A 76 -9.67 -9.42 -15.33
N ALA A 77 -9.68 -8.81 -16.50
CA ALA A 77 -10.54 -9.24 -17.59
C ALA A 77 -10.01 -10.48 -18.36
N LYS A 78 -8.73 -10.82 -18.14
CA LYS A 78 -8.07 -11.94 -18.82
C LYS A 78 -7.60 -13.02 -17.86
N GLU A 79 -7.32 -12.65 -16.62
CA GLU A 79 -6.66 -13.51 -15.64
C GLU A 79 -7.36 -13.41 -14.29
N THR A 80 -7.42 -14.52 -13.56
CA THR A 80 -8.06 -14.56 -12.25
C THR A 80 -7.05 -14.15 -11.18
N PRO A 81 -7.32 -13.10 -10.38
CA PRO A 81 -6.46 -12.72 -9.27
C PRO A 81 -6.53 -13.76 -8.13
N PHE A 82 -5.47 -13.82 -7.31
CA PHE A 82 -5.38 -14.76 -6.18
C PHE A 82 -6.43 -14.49 -5.07
N ARG A 83 -7.04 -13.32 -5.07
CA ARG A 83 -8.11 -12.89 -4.15
C ARG A 83 -9.20 -12.10 -4.91
N PRO A 84 -10.42 -12.00 -4.39
CA PRO A 84 -11.41 -11.09 -4.95
C PRO A 84 -10.87 -9.64 -5.01
N PRO A 85 -11.09 -8.88 -6.10
CA PRO A 85 -10.62 -7.51 -6.22
C PRO A 85 -11.06 -6.61 -5.06
N SER A 86 -10.22 -5.64 -4.68
CA SER A 86 -10.56 -4.65 -3.67
C SER A 86 -11.69 -3.73 -4.16
N LEU A 87 -12.65 -3.43 -3.29
CA LEU A 87 -13.73 -2.49 -3.58
C LEU A 87 -13.31 -1.02 -3.43
N LEU A 88 -12.03 -0.77 -3.14
CA LEU A 88 -11.43 0.55 -3.02
C LEU A 88 -10.30 0.72 -4.05
N LEU A 89 -9.28 -0.14 -4.00
CA LEU A 89 -8.09 -0.02 -4.83
C LEU A 89 -8.35 -0.44 -6.29
N GLU A 90 -9.12 -1.53 -6.47
CA GLU A 90 -9.38 -2.17 -7.76
C GLU A 90 -10.84 -1.96 -8.17
N ALA A 91 -11.33 -0.74 -7.98
CA ALA A 91 -12.69 -0.33 -8.31
C ALA A 91 -12.70 1.08 -8.89
N ASP A 92 -13.65 1.34 -9.77
CA ASP A 92 -13.90 2.65 -10.36
C ASP A 92 -15.29 3.18 -9.94
N PRO A 93 -15.60 4.47 -10.10
CA PRO A 93 -16.93 5.01 -9.90
C PRO A 93 -17.99 4.29 -10.76
N PRO A 94 -19.22 4.07 -10.26
CA PRO A 94 -19.77 4.57 -8.98
C PRO A 94 -19.49 3.67 -7.77
N LEU A 95 -18.99 2.45 -7.98
CA LEU A 95 -18.72 1.48 -6.90
C LEU A 95 -17.68 2.02 -5.91
N HIS A 96 -16.56 2.50 -6.42
CA HIS A 96 -15.50 3.11 -5.62
C HIS A 96 -16.04 4.23 -4.72
N ASP A 97 -16.83 5.15 -5.27
CA ASP A 97 -17.32 6.32 -4.53
C ASP A 97 -18.26 5.94 -3.40
N ARG A 98 -19.15 4.95 -3.63
CA ARG A 98 -20.03 4.41 -2.61
C ARG A 98 -19.25 3.80 -1.45
N THR A 99 -18.33 2.89 -1.75
CA THR A 99 -17.56 2.19 -0.73
C THR A 99 -16.58 3.13 -0.03
N ARG A 100 -15.93 4.02 -0.75
CA ARG A 100 -15.00 5.02 -0.21
C ARG A 100 -15.69 5.99 0.73
N SER A 101 -16.88 6.47 0.36
CA SER A 101 -17.68 7.37 1.20
C SER A 101 -18.05 6.71 2.53
N MET A 102 -18.48 5.44 2.49
CA MET A 102 -18.76 4.66 3.69
C MET A 102 -17.53 4.49 4.57
N MET A 103 -16.41 4.06 4.00
CA MET A 103 -15.16 3.86 4.73
C MET A 103 -14.60 5.14 5.35
N ASN A 104 -14.75 6.29 4.68
CA ASN A 104 -14.34 7.58 5.20
C ASN A 104 -15.12 8.02 6.45
N ARG A 105 -16.35 7.52 6.65
CA ARG A 105 -17.10 7.76 7.89
C ARG A 105 -16.57 6.91 9.05
N ILE A 106 -16.15 5.68 8.77
CA ILE A 106 -15.55 4.76 9.76
C ILE A 106 -14.17 5.28 10.17
N VAL A 107 -13.30 5.57 9.20
CA VAL A 107 -11.94 6.11 9.43
C VAL A 107 -11.96 7.64 9.39
N SER A 108 -12.84 8.23 10.18
CA SER A 108 -12.98 9.69 10.22
C SER A 108 -11.88 10.35 11.07
N LEU A 109 -11.64 11.64 10.83
CA LEU A 109 -10.71 12.43 11.67
C LEU A 109 -11.10 12.39 13.16
N LYS A 110 -12.39 12.26 13.47
CA LYS A 110 -12.88 12.12 14.85
C LYS A 110 -12.41 10.78 15.44
N ALA A 111 -12.65 9.67 14.74
CA ALA A 111 -12.21 8.35 15.16
C ALA A 111 -10.68 8.27 15.36
N LEU A 112 -9.91 8.86 14.45
CA LEU A 112 -8.45 8.94 14.57
C LEU A 112 -8.00 9.76 15.78
N LYS A 113 -8.68 10.87 16.10
CA LYS A 113 -8.36 11.66 17.28
C LYS A 113 -8.65 10.90 18.59
N GLU A 114 -9.68 10.09 18.62
CA GLU A 114 -10.03 9.25 19.78
C GLU A 114 -9.00 8.12 20.02
N LEU A 115 -8.41 7.56 18.95
CA LEU A 115 -7.40 6.51 19.03
C LEU A 115 -5.99 7.04 19.35
N ARG A 116 -5.71 8.30 19.00
CA ARG A 116 -4.37 8.88 19.12
C ARG A 116 -3.72 8.73 20.51
N PRO A 117 -4.41 8.98 21.64
CA PRO A 117 -3.77 8.83 22.97
C PRO A 117 -3.31 7.40 23.24
N ARG A 118 -4.10 6.40 22.82
CA ARG A 118 -3.74 4.99 22.96
C ARG A 118 -2.53 4.63 22.09
N TRP A 119 -2.51 5.08 20.84
CA TRP A 119 -1.40 4.84 19.92
C TRP A 119 -0.12 5.53 20.38
N GLN A 120 -0.24 6.75 20.92
CA GLN A 120 0.88 7.48 21.48
C GLN A 120 1.48 6.75 22.68
N ALA A 121 0.67 6.27 23.62
CA ALA A 121 1.15 5.49 24.77
C ALA A 121 1.89 4.21 24.33
N LYS A 122 1.39 3.53 23.27
CA LYS A 122 2.08 2.36 22.69
C LYS A 122 3.39 2.72 22.00
N ALA A 123 3.46 3.86 21.34
CA ALA A 123 4.71 4.36 20.76
C ALA A 123 5.75 4.69 21.83
N GLU A 124 5.33 5.36 22.91
CA GLU A 124 6.19 5.69 24.06
C GLU A 124 6.72 4.41 24.73
N GLU A 125 5.85 3.43 25.01
CA GLU A 125 6.24 2.12 25.56
C GLU A 125 7.29 1.42 24.68
N LEU A 126 7.12 1.43 23.35
CA LEU A 126 8.06 0.82 22.43
C LEU A 126 9.40 1.56 22.43
N VAL A 127 9.37 2.89 22.33
CA VAL A 127 10.59 3.72 22.28
C VAL A 127 11.38 3.60 23.56
N ASP A 128 10.75 3.59 24.74
CA ASP A 128 11.43 3.43 26.02
C ASP A 128 12.21 2.10 26.08
N ARG A 129 11.60 1.00 25.63
CA ARG A 129 12.29 -0.31 25.54
C ARG A 129 13.49 -0.28 24.58
N LEU A 130 13.37 0.41 23.44
CA LEU A 130 14.45 0.54 22.47
C LEU A 130 15.60 1.41 23.00
N VAL A 131 15.29 2.48 23.73
CA VAL A 131 16.29 3.34 24.38
C VAL A 131 17.07 2.56 25.45
N GLU A 132 16.41 1.72 26.25
CA GLU A 132 17.08 0.85 27.22
C GLU A 132 18.02 -0.16 26.55
N ARG A 133 17.63 -0.73 25.42
CA ARG A 133 18.43 -1.66 24.62
C ARG A 133 19.64 -0.97 23.96
N ARG A 134 19.57 0.33 23.70
CA ARG A 134 20.60 1.18 23.04
C ARG A 134 20.97 0.78 21.61
N ARG A 135 20.77 -0.46 21.22
CA ARG A 135 21.03 -0.98 19.88
C ARG A 135 19.86 -1.83 19.42
N PHE A 136 19.29 -1.51 18.28
CA PHE A 136 18.14 -2.19 17.72
C PHE A 136 18.14 -2.12 16.18
N ASP A 137 17.39 -3.01 15.56
CA ASP A 137 17.10 -2.96 14.14
C ASP A 137 15.88 -2.04 13.91
N ALA A 138 16.07 -0.97 13.10
CA ALA A 138 15.01 0.01 12.89
C ALA A 138 13.79 -0.56 12.14
N VAL A 139 13.97 -1.59 11.34
CA VAL A 139 12.86 -2.26 10.65
C VAL A 139 12.18 -3.24 11.59
N LYS A 140 12.90 -4.26 12.05
CA LYS A 140 12.32 -5.37 12.83
C LYS A 140 11.88 -5.00 14.23
N ASP A 141 12.59 -4.08 14.89
CA ASP A 141 12.31 -3.73 16.29
C ASP A 141 11.41 -2.49 16.43
N LEU A 142 11.29 -1.64 15.39
CA LEU A 142 10.49 -0.42 15.43
C LEU A 142 9.39 -0.42 14.36
N SER A 143 9.77 -0.43 13.07
CA SER A 143 8.83 -0.19 11.97
C SER A 143 7.78 -1.30 11.83
N GLU A 144 8.17 -2.57 11.98
CA GLU A 144 7.25 -3.72 11.96
C GLU A 144 6.44 -3.80 13.26
N ILE A 145 7.09 -3.54 14.41
CA ILE A 145 6.45 -3.75 15.72
C ILE A 145 5.35 -2.73 15.98
N PHE A 146 5.58 -1.43 15.70
CA PHE A 146 4.62 -0.40 16.07
C PHE A 146 3.24 -0.57 15.39
N PRO A 147 3.13 -0.75 14.07
CA PRO A 147 1.84 -1.02 13.43
C PRO A 147 1.16 -2.28 13.99
N MET A 148 1.92 -3.33 14.25
CA MET A 148 1.41 -4.58 14.80
C MET A 148 0.90 -4.46 16.25
N MET A 149 1.40 -3.49 17.02
CA MET A 149 0.90 -3.19 18.38
C MET A 149 -0.44 -2.46 18.37
N ILE A 150 -0.79 -1.73 17.31
CA ILE A 150 -1.95 -0.82 17.32
C ILE A 150 -3.03 -1.22 16.31
N PHE A 151 -2.64 -1.67 15.13
CA PHE A 151 -3.55 -1.82 14.00
C PHE A 151 -4.51 -3.01 14.15
N PRO A 152 -4.07 -4.22 14.56
CA PRO A 152 -4.98 -5.35 14.75
C PRO A 152 -6.09 -5.06 15.76
N ASP A 153 -5.77 -4.39 16.87
CA ASP A 153 -6.75 -3.98 17.87
C ASP A 153 -7.72 -2.92 17.34
N THR A 154 -7.24 -2.02 16.49
CA THR A 154 -8.06 -0.96 15.89
C THR A 154 -9.10 -1.55 14.93
N ILE A 155 -8.72 -2.56 14.17
CA ILE A 155 -9.66 -3.30 13.31
C ILE A 155 -10.60 -4.17 14.14
N GLY A 156 -10.14 -4.65 15.29
CA GLY A 156 -10.87 -5.58 16.16
C GLY A 156 -10.54 -7.04 15.84
N LEU A 157 -9.33 -7.33 15.37
CA LEU A 157 -8.91 -8.71 15.10
C LEU A 157 -8.70 -9.48 16.40
N ARG A 158 -8.89 -10.81 16.36
CA ARG A 158 -8.53 -11.72 17.44
C ARG A 158 -7.01 -11.66 17.68
N ASP A 159 -6.56 -12.17 18.83
CA ASP A 159 -5.16 -12.05 19.22
C ASP A 159 -4.26 -13.11 18.58
N ASP A 160 -4.84 -14.25 18.21
CA ASP A 160 -4.15 -15.38 17.59
C ASP A 160 -3.87 -15.15 16.10
N GLY A 161 -2.69 -15.51 15.63
CA GLY A 161 -2.32 -15.51 14.22
C GLY A 161 -2.02 -14.13 13.62
N ARG A 162 -1.92 -13.07 14.42
CA ARG A 162 -1.68 -11.69 13.93
C ARG A 162 -0.36 -11.54 13.17
N GLU A 163 0.61 -12.41 13.42
CA GLU A 163 1.87 -12.51 12.68
C GLU A 163 1.67 -12.71 11.19
N HIS A 164 0.58 -13.35 10.77
CA HIS A 164 0.20 -13.52 9.37
C HIS A 164 -0.08 -12.20 8.63
N LEU A 165 -0.28 -11.09 9.33
CA LEU A 165 -0.52 -9.79 8.69
C LEU A 165 0.69 -9.30 7.89
N LEU A 166 1.92 -9.49 8.39
CA LEU A 166 3.15 -9.11 7.68
C LEU A 166 3.34 -9.99 6.44
N ASP A 167 3.13 -11.30 6.58
CA ASP A 167 3.21 -12.24 5.46
C ASP A 167 2.15 -11.93 4.40
N TYR A 168 0.92 -11.66 4.82
CA TYR A 168 -0.15 -11.29 3.90
C TYR A 168 0.13 -9.97 3.16
N ALA A 169 0.67 -8.97 3.86
CA ALA A 169 1.08 -7.72 3.26
C ALA A 169 2.14 -7.95 2.17
N THR A 170 3.15 -8.77 2.45
CA THR A 170 4.16 -9.19 1.46
C THR A 170 3.53 -9.83 0.23
N ILE A 171 2.62 -10.79 0.42
CA ILE A 171 1.91 -11.47 -0.70
C ILE A 171 1.14 -10.46 -1.56
N VAL A 172 0.41 -9.53 -0.92
CA VAL A 172 -0.40 -8.53 -1.64
C VAL A 172 0.46 -7.61 -2.49
N PHE A 173 1.57 -7.10 -1.96
CA PHE A 173 2.44 -6.19 -2.70
C PHE A 173 3.24 -6.90 -3.78
N ASN A 174 3.74 -8.11 -3.53
CA ASN A 174 4.39 -8.92 -4.56
C ASN A 174 3.45 -9.24 -5.73
N ALA A 175 2.16 -9.44 -5.47
CA ALA A 175 1.16 -9.74 -6.49
C ALA A 175 0.84 -8.55 -7.44
N PHE A 176 1.37 -7.36 -7.20
CA PHE A 176 1.32 -6.26 -8.17
C PHE A 176 2.35 -6.43 -9.29
N GLY A 177 3.42 -7.18 -9.04
CA GLY A 177 4.43 -7.54 -10.02
C GLY A 177 4.06 -8.75 -10.88
N PRO A 178 4.91 -9.09 -11.86
CA PRO A 178 4.78 -10.30 -12.66
C PRO A 178 5.15 -11.55 -11.84
N ASP A 179 4.78 -12.73 -12.35
CA ASP A 179 5.27 -14.01 -11.82
C ASP A 179 6.77 -14.18 -12.12
N ASN A 180 7.60 -13.74 -11.21
CA ASN A 180 9.06 -13.82 -11.28
C ASN A 180 9.66 -14.40 -9.98
N ASP A 181 10.99 -14.48 -9.90
CA ASP A 181 11.67 -15.03 -8.72
C ASP A 181 11.45 -14.19 -7.47
N VAL A 182 11.31 -12.86 -7.60
CA VAL A 182 11.02 -11.97 -6.45
C VAL A 182 9.67 -12.32 -5.81
N LEU A 183 8.64 -12.53 -6.64
CA LEU A 183 7.32 -12.94 -6.16
C LEU A 183 7.38 -14.33 -5.53
N ARG A 184 8.01 -15.30 -6.20
CA ARG A 184 8.08 -16.69 -5.71
C ARG A 184 8.85 -16.80 -4.39
N GLU A 185 10.06 -16.24 -4.33
CA GLU A 185 10.88 -16.22 -3.11
C GLU A 185 10.22 -15.44 -1.97
N GLY A 186 9.61 -14.29 -2.30
CA GLY A 186 8.95 -13.44 -1.31
C GLY A 186 7.69 -14.08 -0.70
N ASN A 187 7.01 -14.97 -1.42
CA ASN A 187 5.78 -15.63 -0.97
C ASN A 187 6.01 -17.04 -0.38
N GLU A 188 7.21 -17.60 -0.52
CA GLU A 188 7.51 -18.95 -0.05
C GLU A 188 7.20 -19.13 1.45
N GLY A 189 6.40 -20.12 1.77
CA GLY A 189 6.01 -20.46 3.15
C GLY A 189 4.98 -19.54 3.80
N LYS A 190 4.35 -18.64 3.02
CA LYS A 190 3.39 -17.64 3.53
C LYS A 190 1.93 -17.96 3.17
N GLU A 191 1.65 -19.10 2.58
CA GLU A 191 0.32 -19.46 2.05
C GLU A 191 -0.76 -19.45 3.14
N ALA A 192 -0.40 -19.84 4.38
CA ALA A 192 -1.30 -19.84 5.52
C ALA A 192 -1.87 -18.44 5.84
N ALA A 193 -1.14 -17.37 5.48
CA ALA A 193 -1.60 -16.01 5.71
C ALA A 193 -2.84 -15.65 4.88
N ILE A 194 -3.00 -16.23 3.70
CA ILE A 194 -4.17 -16.01 2.83
C ILE A 194 -5.43 -16.56 3.49
N GLU A 195 -5.34 -17.79 4.00
CA GLU A 195 -6.46 -18.46 4.66
C GLU A 195 -6.80 -17.77 5.99
N TRP A 196 -5.77 -17.43 6.77
CA TRP A 196 -5.97 -16.73 8.04
C TRP A 196 -6.65 -15.37 7.83
N VAL A 197 -6.21 -14.56 6.87
CA VAL A 197 -6.84 -13.26 6.57
C VAL A 197 -8.27 -13.44 6.08
N ALA A 198 -8.55 -14.44 5.26
CA ALA A 198 -9.91 -14.71 4.80
C ALA A 198 -10.84 -15.02 6.00
N GLU A 199 -10.39 -15.81 6.97
CA GLU A 199 -11.13 -16.08 8.19
C GLU A 199 -11.23 -14.86 9.11
N ALA A 200 -10.13 -14.12 9.30
CA ALA A 200 -10.08 -12.94 10.18
C ALA A 200 -11.03 -11.80 9.72
N CYS A 201 -11.38 -11.75 8.43
CA CYS A 201 -12.29 -10.76 7.88
C CYS A 201 -13.79 -11.09 8.12
N LYS A 202 -14.12 -12.29 8.57
CA LYS A 202 -15.52 -12.69 8.84
C LYS A 202 -16.04 -12.01 10.11
N ARG A 203 -17.33 -11.66 10.12
CA ARG A 203 -17.99 -10.98 11.23
C ARG A 203 -17.72 -11.63 12.59
N ASP A 204 -17.89 -12.95 12.67
CA ASP A 204 -17.78 -13.73 13.92
C ASP A 204 -16.35 -13.73 14.50
N ASN A 205 -15.36 -13.31 13.72
CA ASN A 205 -13.96 -13.23 14.07
C ASN A 205 -13.50 -11.81 14.45
N LEU A 206 -14.44 -10.85 14.47
CA LEU A 206 -14.17 -9.45 14.79
C LEU A 206 -14.69 -9.08 16.18
N LYS A 207 -13.90 -8.31 16.92
CA LYS A 207 -14.27 -7.78 18.23
C LYS A 207 -15.21 -6.57 18.06
N GLU A 208 -16.19 -6.45 18.96
CA GLU A 208 -17.05 -5.29 19.07
C GLU A 208 -16.25 -3.97 19.22
N GLY A 209 -16.76 -2.90 18.62
CA GLY A 209 -16.15 -1.57 18.68
C GLY A 209 -14.92 -1.36 17.80
N GLY A 210 -14.45 -2.39 17.08
CA GLY A 210 -13.40 -2.28 16.06
C GLY A 210 -13.91 -1.74 14.73
N TRP A 211 -13.02 -1.21 13.91
CA TRP A 211 -13.39 -0.73 12.56
C TRP A 211 -13.96 -1.84 11.67
N GLY A 212 -13.48 -3.09 11.84
CA GLY A 212 -14.01 -4.24 11.11
C GLY A 212 -15.50 -4.45 11.43
N MET A 213 -15.87 -4.43 12.71
CA MET A 213 -17.27 -4.53 13.11
C MET A 213 -18.09 -3.33 12.62
N ALA A 214 -17.54 -2.11 12.64
CA ALA A 214 -18.24 -0.93 12.12
C ALA A 214 -18.55 -1.03 10.61
N VAL A 215 -17.75 -1.77 9.83
CA VAL A 215 -18.06 -2.09 8.42
C VAL A 215 -19.28 -3.02 8.33
N PHE A 216 -19.36 -4.05 9.16
CA PHE A 216 -20.52 -4.95 9.20
C PHE A 216 -21.78 -4.24 9.70
N GLU A 217 -21.69 -3.35 10.66
CA GLU A 217 -22.80 -2.50 11.08
C GLU A 217 -23.31 -1.60 9.95
N ALA A 218 -22.42 -1.13 9.07
CA ALA A 218 -22.81 -0.41 7.85
C ALA A 218 -23.55 -1.35 6.88
N ALA A 219 -23.12 -2.61 6.76
CA ALA A 219 -23.85 -3.61 5.97
C ALA A 219 -25.25 -3.90 6.55
N ASP A 220 -25.39 -3.99 7.88
CA ASP A 220 -26.69 -4.16 8.55
C ASP A 220 -27.65 -2.99 8.27
N ARG A 221 -27.10 -1.78 8.03
CA ARG A 221 -27.87 -0.60 7.60
C ARG A 221 -28.15 -0.56 6.10
N GLY A 222 -27.68 -1.55 5.34
CA GLY A 222 -27.87 -1.64 3.89
C GLY A 222 -26.94 -0.75 3.05
N GLU A 223 -25.84 -0.25 3.62
CA GLU A 223 -24.86 0.60 2.91
C GLU A 223 -23.94 -0.22 2.00
N CYS A 224 -23.73 -1.49 2.31
CA CYS A 224 -23.08 -2.50 1.48
C CYS A 224 -23.66 -3.89 1.80
N THR A 225 -23.29 -4.92 1.03
CA THR A 225 -23.64 -6.31 1.39
C THR A 225 -22.67 -6.86 2.43
N HIS A 226 -23.03 -7.96 3.11
CA HIS A 226 -22.11 -8.64 4.05
C HIS A 226 -20.87 -9.20 3.34
N GLU A 227 -21.01 -9.69 2.09
CA GLU A 227 -19.87 -10.11 1.28
C GLU A 227 -18.94 -8.93 0.95
N GLU A 228 -19.52 -7.78 0.60
CA GLU A 228 -18.72 -6.54 0.42
C GLU A 228 -18.04 -6.11 1.72
N ALA A 229 -18.70 -6.29 2.87
CA ALA A 229 -18.11 -5.95 4.18
C ALA A 229 -16.84 -6.77 4.45
N GLU A 230 -16.82 -8.07 4.21
CA GLU A 230 -15.62 -8.90 4.33
C GLU A 230 -14.48 -8.39 3.45
N ARG A 231 -14.78 -8.04 2.19
CA ARG A 231 -13.80 -7.48 1.25
C ARG A 231 -13.29 -6.11 1.69
N LEU A 232 -14.12 -5.29 2.32
CA LEU A 232 -13.73 -3.98 2.85
C LEU A 232 -12.89 -4.10 4.12
N VAL A 233 -13.21 -5.04 5.02
CA VAL A 233 -12.35 -5.37 6.17
C VAL A 233 -10.97 -5.84 5.69
N ARG A 234 -10.92 -6.72 4.70
CA ARG A 234 -9.67 -7.16 4.09
C ARG A 234 -8.86 -6.01 3.50
N SER A 235 -9.51 -4.96 2.99
CA SER A 235 -8.81 -3.78 2.47
C SER A 235 -8.00 -3.05 3.55
N PHE A 236 -8.44 -3.06 4.81
CA PHE A 236 -7.63 -2.59 5.93
C PHE A 236 -6.37 -3.44 6.07
N LEU A 237 -6.51 -4.78 6.08
CA LEU A 237 -5.39 -5.70 6.30
C LEU A 237 -4.36 -5.65 5.18
N SER A 238 -4.81 -5.44 3.94
CA SER A 238 -3.94 -5.31 2.77
C SER A 238 -3.13 -4.01 2.75
N ALA A 239 -3.72 -2.90 3.20
CA ALA A 239 -3.13 -1.57 3.00
C ALA A 239 -2.50 -0.97 4.26
N GLY A 240 -2.95 -1.37 5.45
CA GLY A 240 -2.65 -0.67 6.70
C GLY A 240 -1.35 -1.09 7.37
N VAL A 241 -0.78 -2.23 7.03
CA VAL A 241 0.42 -2.76 7.69
C VAL A 241 1.68 -2.34 6.95
N ASP A 242 1.91 -2.88 5.75
CA ASP A 242 3.18 -2.74 5.03
C ASP A 242 3.53 -1.28 4.68
N THR A 243 2.56 -0.52 4.20
CA THR A 243 2.78 0.90 3.87
C THR A 243 3.17 1.73 5.10
N THR A 244 2.63 1.38 6.28
CA THR A 244 2.98 2.04 7.53
C THR A 244 4.37 1.62 8.02
N VAL A 245 4.71 0.34 7.92
CA VAL A 245 6.05 -0.21 8.20
C VAL A 245 7.09 0.52 7.36
N ASN A 246 6.88 0.55 6.04
CA ASN A 246 7.81 1.21 5.11
C ASN A 246 7.88 2.72 5.35
N GLY A 247 6.75 3.39 5.57
CA GLY A 247 6.73 4.83 5.86
C GLY A 247 7.52 5.21 7.12
N ILE A 248 7.43 4.41 8.19
CA ILE A 248 8.24 4.61 9.41
C ILE A 248 9.72 4.34 9.09
N GLY A 249 10.02 3.24 8.41
CA GLY A 249 11.39 2.86 8.02
C GLY A 249 12.07 3.94 7.18
N HIS A 250 11.38 4.45 6.16
CA HIS A 250 11.88 5.54 5.30
C HIS A 250 12.16 6.82 6.08
N MET A 251 11.27 7.21 7.00
CA MET A 251 11.52 8.37 7.85
C MET A 251 12.76 8.20 8.73
N VAL A 252 12.94 7.02 9.33
CA VAL A 252 14.12 6.73 10.15
C VAL A 252 15.39 6.74 9.29
N LEU A 253 15.37 6.12 8.12
CA LEU A 253 16.47 6.10 7.16
C LEU A 253 16.84 7.51 6.70
N ALA A 254 15.86 8.32 6.30
CA ALA A 254 16.06 9.69 5.87
C ALA A 254 16.71 10.55 6.97
N LEU A 255 16.21 10.47 8.20
CA LEU A 255 16.73 11.23 9.33
C LEU A 255 18.12 10.73 9.78
N ALA A 256 18.41 9.44 9.64
CA ALA A 256 19.74 8.89 9.91
C ALA A 256 20.79 9.36 8.88
N GLY A 257 20.38 9.48 7.62
CA GLY A 257 21.22 10.00 6.54
C GLY A 257 21.40 11.52 6.55
N HIS A 258 20.53 12.27 7.25
CA HIS A 258 20.52 13.74 7.28
C HIS A 258 20.48 14.26 8.74
N PRO A 259 21.59 14.20 9.47
CA PRO A 259 21.63 14.57 10.90
C PRO A 259 21.19 16.01 11.19
N GLU A 260 21.42 16.94 10.26
CA GLU A 260 21.00 18.34 10.35
C GLU A 260 19.47 18.47 10.34
N GLU A 261 18.76 17.69 9.53
CA GLU A 261 17.30 17.66 9.49
C GLU A 261 16.74 17.04 10.77
N TYR A 262 17.39 16.00 11.28
CA TYR A 262 17.03 15.42 12.57
C TYR A 262 17.18 16.44 13.72
N GLN A 263 18.24 17.26 13.74
CA GLN A 263 18.41 18.32 14.76
C GLN A 263 17.33 19.41 14.63
N LYS A 264 16.94 19.80 13.42
CA LYS A 264 15.81 20.72 13.20
C LYS A 264 14.51 20.16 13.78
N LEU A 265 14.25 18.87 13.52
CA LEU A 265 13.07 18.19 14.03
C LEU A 265 13.06 18.09 15.56
N ARG A 266 14.21 17.78 16.18
CA ARG A 266 14.37 17.76 17.64
C ARG A 266 14.13 19.13 18.28
N SER A 267 14.59 20.20 17.65
CA SER A 267 14.41 21.57 18.16
C SER A 267 12.99 22.09 17.91
N ASN A 268 12.26 21.55 16.95
CA ASN A 268 10.90 21.92 16.64
C ASN A 268 9.99 20.70 16.35
N PRO A 269 9.46 20.01 17.37
CA PRO A 269 8.62 18.83 17.19
C PRO A 269 7.31 19.08 16.40
N SER A 270 6.90 20.35 16.21
CA SER A 270 5.72 20.66 15.39
C SER A 270 5.91 20.30 13.91
N LEU A 271 7.16 20.08 13.48
CA LEU A 271 7.51 19.67 12.11
C LEU A 271 7.31 18.17 11.85
N VAL A 272 7.07 17.34 12.87
CA VAL A 272 7.00 15.86 12.74
C VAL A 272 6.07 15.43 11.60
N ARG A 273 4.88 16.02 11.50
CA ARG A 273 3.95 15.68 10.43
C ARG A 273 4.53 15.97 9.04
N ARG A 274 5.13 17.15 8.86
CA ARG A 274 5.74 17.54 7.58
C ARG A 274 6.96 16.69 7.25
N ALA A 275 7.75 16.34 8.27
CA ALA A 275 8.91 15.45 8.09
C ALA A 275 8.48 14.05 7.62
N PHE A 276 7.38 13.53 8.18
CA PHE A 276 6.82 12.26 7.71
C PHE A 276 6.28 12.34 6.27
N GLU A 277 5.52 13.40 5.95
CA GLU A 277 5.02 13.62 4.58
C GLU A 277 6.19 13.79 3.58
N GLU A 278 7.27 14.47 3.98
CA GLU A 278 8.48 14.63 3.16
C GLU A 278 9.25 13.32 2.99
N SER A 279 9.36 12.48 4.02
CA SER A 279 10.01 11.18 3.89
C SER A 279 9.30 10.27 2.88
N LEU A 280 7.96 10.31 2.83
CA LEU A 280 7.17 9.57 1.83
C LEU A 280 7.33 10.11 0.41
N ARG A 281 7.62 11.40 0.25
CA ARG A 281 7.95 12.00 -1.04
C ARG A 281 9.39 11.66 -1.46
N TRP A 282 10.32 11.70 -0.52
CA TRP A 282 11.76 11.47 -0.74
C TRP A 282 12.02 10.01 -1.09
N ASP A 283 11.36 9.09 -0.38
CA ASP A 283 11.43 7.65 -0.64
C ASP A 283 10.01 7.04 -0.56
N SER A 284 9.43 6.81 -1.74
CA SER A 284 8.03 6.43 -1.86
C SER A 284 7.79 4.99 -1.43
N THR A 285 6.85 4.76 -0.51
CA THR A 285 6.45 3.42 -0.07
C THR A 285 5.78 2.61 -1.18
N VAL A 286 5.15 3.28 -2.14
CA VAL A 286 4.54 2.67 -3.32
C VAL A 286 5.03 3.42 -4.55
N GLN A 287 5.89 2.78 -5.34
CA GLN A 287 6.57 3.43 -6.45
C GLN A 287 5.87 3.23 -7.80
N THR A 288 5.06 2.19 -7.93
CA THR A 288 4.47 1.82 -9.22
C THR A 288 3.03 1.34 -9.04
N PHE A 289 2.13 1.90 -9.86
CA PHE A 289 0.78 1.39 -10.06
C PHE A 289 0.48 1.25 -11.53
N PHE A 290 -0.27 0.22 -11.86
CA PHE A 290 -0.79 0.01 -13.20
C PHE A 290 -2.20 0.57 -13.36
N ARG A 291 -2.55 0.88 -14.59
CA ARG A 291 -3.89 1.19 -15.05
C ARG A 291 -4.11 0.55 -16.40
N THR A 292 -5.32 0.14 -16.66
CA THR A 292 -5.70 -0.34 -18.00
C THR A 292 -6.47 0.75 -18.73
N THR A 293 -6.06 1.05 -19.96
CA THR A 293 -6.80 2.01 -20.79
C THR A 293 -8.10 1.41 -21.30
N THR A 294 -9.19 2.16 -21.20
CA THR A 294 -10.53 1.76 -21.68
C THR A 294 -10.76 2.13 -23.15
N LYS A 295 -9.93 3.02 -23.68
CA LYS A 295 -9.96 3.54 -25.05
C LYS A 295 -8.54 3.82 -25.53
N ARG A 296 -8.40 4.10 -26.82
CA ARG A 296 -7.13 4.58 -27.39
C ARG A 296 -6.77 5.93 -26.79
N VAL A 297 -5.50 6.11 -26.44
CA VAL A 297 -4.91 7.34 -25.91
C VAL A 297 -3.82 7.79 -26.89
N GLU A 298 -3.81 9.09 -27.23
CA GLU A 298 -2.81 9.73 -28.11
C GLU A 298 -1.84 10.60 -27.31
#